data_fa5e848b0d6997e3c3947e3c5c74bb5b
#
_entry.id   fa5e848b0d6997e3c3947e3c5c74bb5b
#
_cell.length_a   1.000
_cell.length_b   1.000
_cell.length_c   1.000
_cell.angle_alpha   90.00
_cell.angle_beta   90.00
_cell.angle_gamma   90.00
#
_symmetry.space_group_name_H-M   'P 1'
#
loop_
_entity.id
_entity.type
_entity.pdbx_description
1 polymer ?
#
loop_
_entity_poly.entity_id
_entity_poly.type
_entity_poly.pdbx_seq_one_letter_code
_entity_poly.pdbx_strand_id
1 'polypeptide(L)'
;MSLEANKSTVVNGKAVLGIELGSTRIKAVLVNEKNQPIASGSHEWENQLVSNIWTYSEEAIWAGIQDSYQDMVRDVKEKYGVPVKKLAAIGFSAMMHGYMPFNAEGELLVPFRTWRNTMTEKASEELTELFQYHIPQRWSIAHLYQAMLNQEPHVKDITFMTTLEGYVHWKLTGEKVLGVGEGSGMFPIDMEIKGYDKKCLAAFDELAAPYGFPWKLEEILPKVLLAGEEAGRLTEKGAKLLDTTGELEAGIPFCPPEGDAGTGMVATNSIAKRTGNVSAGTSVFSMVVLEKPLSKVYPEIDLVTTPTGNLVAMVHCNNCTSDLNAWVNLFKEFSEAMGMKVDMNQLFGTLYRKAMEGDADCGGLLAYNYFSGEHITGFEEGRPMFVRTPESKFNLANFMRVNLFTSLGALKTGMDILLKEEGVKLDKILGHGGLFKTKGVGQNLLAGAIDTPVSVMETAGEGGAWGIAVLASYLVNKEEGESLEDYLNNKVFAGQEGEEVQPDERDVQGFDEFMVRYKDGLAIERAAVEHLK
;
A
#
# COMPACT_ATOMS: atom_id res chain seq x y z
N MET A 1 -6.19 -12.17 25.43
CA MET A 1 -5.60 -13.10 26.47
C MET A 1 -5.31 -12.33 27.75
N SER A 2 -5.13 -13.02 28.90
CA SER A 2 -4.71 -12.37 30.15
C SER A 2 -3.24 -11.91 30.08
N LEU A 3 -2.85 -11.00 30.97
CA LEU A 3 -1.45 -10.53 31.07
C LEU A 3 -0.46 -11.70 31.26
N GLU A 4 -0.80 -12.65 32.14
CA GLU A 4 0.02 -13.83 32.38
C GLU A 4 0.12 -14.76 31.16
N ALA A 5 -0.93 -14.90 30.37
CA ALA A 5 -0.88 -15.69 29.13
C ALA A 5 0.05 -15.02 28.09
N ASN A 6 -0.02 -13.71 27.92
CA ASN A 6 0.88 -12.99 27.02
C ASN A 6 2.34 -13.06 27.50
N LYS A 7 2.59 -12.93 28.82
CA LYS A 7 3.91 -13.14 29.41
C LYS A 7 4.45 -14.55 29.10
N SER A 8 3.61 -15.58 29.27
CA SER A 8 3.95 -16.97 28.94
C SER A 8 4.30 -17.14 27.47
N THR A 9 3.55 -16.50 26.56
CA THR A 9 3.84 -16.47 25.12
C THR A 9 5.25 -15.95 24.83
N VAL A 10 5.65 -14.84 25.45
CA VAL A 10 6.99 -14.26 25.28
C VAL A 10 8.08 -15.20 25.86
N VAL A 11 7.93 -15.66 27.10
CA VAL A 11 8.92 -16.50 27.78
C VAL A 11 9.15 -17.83 27.04
N ASN A 12 8.09 -18.41 26.47
CA ASN A 12 8.18 -19.67 25.74
C ASN A 12 8.59 -19.50 24.26
N GLY A 13 8.91 -18.29 23.82
CA GLY A 13 9.31 -18.03 22.43
C GLY A 13 8.22 -18.29 21.39
N LYS A 14 6.96 -18.13 21.77
CA LYS A 14 5.79 -18.33 20.90
C LYS A 14 5.26 -17.05 20.27
N ALA A 15 5.80 -15.89 20.67
CA ALA A 15 5.47 -14.60 20.09
C ALA A 15 6.06 -14.48 18.68
N VAL A 16 5.36 -13.76 17.82
CA VAL A 16 5.78 -13.49 16.44
C VAL A 16 6.01 -11.99 16.27
N LEU A 17 7.10 -11.64 15.60
CA LEU A 17 7.52 -10.26 15.36
C LEU A 17 7.28 -9.87 13.90
N GLY A 18 6.60 -8.75 13.70
CA GLY A 18 6.53 -8.04 12.41
C GLY A 18 7.18 -6.67 12.49
N ILE A 19 8.01 -6.32 11.53
CA ILE A 19 8.59 -4.98 11.41
C ILE A 19 8.28 -4.43 10.02
N GLU A 20 7.74 -3.20 9.99
CA GLU A 20 7.43 -2.48 8.76
C GLU A 20 8.26 -1.20 8.67
N LEU A 21 8.94 -1.02 7.54
CA LEU A 21 9.66 0.20 7.20
C LEU A 21 8.75 1.08 6.31
N GLY A 22 7.84 1.82 6.92
CA GLY A 22 6.98 2.80 6.23
C GLY A 22 7.74 4.07 5.86
N SER A 23 7.16 4.91 5.01
CA SER A 23 7.84 6.13 4.48
C SER A 23 8.21 7.16 5.54
N THR A 24 7.52 7.21 6.66
CA THR A 24 7.73 8.20 7.75
C THR A 24 7.98 7.56 9.11
N ARG A 25 7.79 6.25 9.21
CA ARG A 25 7.91 5.52 10.47
C ARG A 25 8.29 4.08 10.23
N ILE A 26 9.20 3.57 11.05
CA ILE A 26 9.45 2.13 11.21
C ILE A 26 8.66 1.68 12.43
N LYS A 27 7.88 0.60 12.30
CA LYS A 27 7.03 0.07 13.37
C LYS A 27 7.33 -1.41 13.58
N ALA A 28 7.59 -1.79 14.83
CA ALA A 28 7.70 -3.17 15.28
C ALA A 28 6.45 -3.56 16.05
N VAL A 29 5.86 -4.71 15.76
CA VAL A 29 4.69 -5.24 16.45
C VAL A 29 4.96 -6.68 16.85
N LEU A 30 4.77 -6.99 18.13
CA LEU A 30 4.84 -8.35 18.67
C LEU A 30 3.43 -8.87 18.86
N VAL A 31 3.11 -10.04 18.31
CA VAL A 31 1.80 -10.66 18.44
C VAL A 31 1.87 -11.98 19.19
N ASN A 32 0.76 -12.33 19.86
CA ASN A 32 0.61 -13.62 20.55
C ASN A 32 0.08 -14.71 19.59
N GLU A 33 -0.12 -15.91 20.10
CA GLU A 33 -0.62 -17.09 19.37
C GLU A 33 -2.04 -16.90 18.75
N LYS A 34 -2.74 -15.83 19.12
CA LYS A 34 -4.04 -15.41 18.52
C LYS A 34 -3.92 -14.22 17.59
N ASN A 35 -2.71 -13.90 17.14
CA ASN A 35 -2.39 -12.74 16.32
C ASN A 35 -2.79 -11.37 16.92
N GLN A 36 -2.95 -11.30 18.25
CA GLN A 36 -3.27 -10.06 18.94
C GLN A 36 -1.98 -9.33 19.27
N PRO A 37 -1.87 -8.01 18.98
CA PRO A 37 -0.73 -7.20 19.40
C PRO A 37 -0.57 -7.22 20.93
N ILE A 38 0.62 -7.52 21.40
CA ILE A 38 0.96 -7.56 22.83
C ILE A 38 2.03 -6.56 23.22
N ALA A 39 2.86 -6.14 22.28
CA ALA A 39 3.82 -5.05 22.44
C ALA A 39 4.11 -4.40 21.09
N SER A 40 4.58 -3.16 21.13
CA SER A 40 4.98 -2.43 19.92
C SER A 40 6.11 -1.47 20.22
N GLY A 41 6.82 -1.09 19.15
CA GLY A 41 7.83 -0.05 19.18
C GLY A 41 7.85 0.70 17.85
N SER A 42 8.43 1.88 17.84
CA SER A 42 8.48 2.69 16.61
C SER A 42 9.69 3.60 16.58
N HIS A 43 10.05 4.00 15.35
CA HIS A 43 11.06 5.01 15.07
C HIS A 43 10.55 5.91 13.95
N GLU A 44 10.58 7.23 14.16
CA GLU A 44 10.24 8.20 13.12
C GLU A 44 11.48 8.52 12.28
N TRP A 45 11.32 8.52 10.97
CA TRP A 45 12.37 8.86 10.01
C TRP A 45 11.81 9.58 8.80
N GLU A 46 12.68 10.14 7.96
CA GLU A 46 12.28 10.90 6.78
C GLU A 46 13.08 10.49 5.56
N ASN A 47 12.40 10.46 4.42
CA ASN A 47 13.00 10.32 3.10
C ASN A 47 13.78 11.59 2.76
N GLN A 48 15.05 11.46 2.40
CA GLN A 48 15.94 12.57 2.13
C GLN A 48 16.17 12.75 0.62
N LEU A 49 16.22 13.99 0.18
CA LEU A 49 16.61 14.33 -1.19
C LEU A 49 18.10 14.63 -1.26
N VAL A 50 18.87 13.67 -1.78
CA VAL A 50 20.33 13.79 -1.92
C VAL A 50 20.70 13.73 -3.40
N SER A 51 21.32 14.77 -3.94
CA SER A 51 21.70 14.84 -5.36
C SER A 51 20.52 14.53 -6.31
N ASN A 52 19.34 15.08 -6.03
CA ASN A 52 18.08 14.84 -6.73
C ASN A 52 17.55 13.39 -6.67
N ILE A 53 18.00 12.60 -5.72
CA ILE A 53 17.50 11.24 -5.47
C ILE A 53 16.83 11.21 -4.09
N TRP A 54 15.57 10.78 -4.05
CA TRP A 54 14.88 10.45 -2.81
C TRP A 54 15.38 9.11 -2.29
N THR A 55 15.99 9.14 -1.10
CA THR A 55 16.75 8.01 -0.52
C THR A 55 16.64 7.93 0.99
N TYR A 56 17.04 6.77 1.52
CA TYR A 56 17.42 6.55 2.92
C TYR A 56 18.83 5.95 2.93
N SER A 57 19.71 6.40 3.81
CA SER A 57 21.03 5.78 3.93
C SER A 57 20.96 4.43 4.64
N GLU A 58 21.94 3.55 4.38
CA GLU A 58 22.02 2.24 5.06
C GLU A 58 22.12 2.42 6.59
N GLU A 59 22.82 3.44 7.06
CA GLU A 59 22.93 3.78 8.49
C GLU A 59 21.57 4.15 9.09
N ALA A 60 20.77 4.97 8.39
CA ALA A 60 19.43 5.35 8.83
C ALA A 60 18.49 4.16 8.87
N ILE A 61 18.57 3.27 7.87
CA ILE A 61 17.78 2.02 7.83
C ILE A 61 18.05 1.18 9.08
N TRP A 62 19.33 0.88 9.36
CA TRP A 62 19.67 0.02 10.50
C TRP A 62 19.45 0.69 11.85
N ALA A 63 19.76 1.96 11.99
CA ALA A 63 19.48 2.71 13.22
C ALA A 63 17.97 2.70 13.53
N GLY A 64 17.12 2.91 12.52
CA GLY A 64 15.68 2.92 12.70
C GLY A 64 15.10 1.55 13.03
N ILE A 65 15.59 0.48 12.39
CA ILE A 65 15.19 -0.91 12.72
C ILE A 65 15.57 -1.25 14.15
N GLN A 66 16.82 -0.98 14.53
CA GLN A 66 17.33 -1.25 15.87
C GLN A 66 16.55 -0.48 16.95
N ASP A 67 16.28 0.80 16.73
CA ASP A 67 15.55 1.62 17.69
C ASP A 67 14.09 1.15 17.83
N SER A 68 13.39 0.87 16.72
CA SER A 68 12.01 0.36 16.77
C SER A 68 11.93 -1.02 17.46
N TYR A 69 12.90 -1.89 17.22
CA TYR A 69 13.00 -3.18 17.90
C TYR A 69 13.26 -3.00 19.41
N GLN A 70 14.21 -2.16 19.80
CA GLN A 70 14.52 -1.88 21.21
C GLN A 70 13.35 -1.20 21.95
N ASP A 71 12.60 -0.34 21.25
CA ASP A 71 11.38 0.27 21.79
C ASP A 71 10.32 -0.80 22.10
N MET A 72 10.11 -1.73 21.18
CA MET A 72 9.21 -2.90 21.41
C MET A 72 9.71 -3.78 22.58
N VAL A 73 11.01 -4.02 22.69
CA VAL A 73 11.60 -4.80 23.82
C VAL A 73 11.37 -4.07 25.16
N ARG A 74 11.50 -2.74 25.19
CA ARG A 74 11.18 -1.93 26.38
C ARG A 74 9.70 -2.09 26.76
N ASP A 75 8.80 -2.01 25.79
CA ASP A 75 7.36 -2.19 26.01
C ASP A 75 7.03 -3.58 26.58
N VAL A 76 7.69 -4.65 26.07
CA VAL A 76 7.58 -6.01 26.63
C VAL A 76 8.06 -6.02 28.09
N LYS A 77 9.21 -5.41 28.39
CA LYS A 77 9.78 -5.38 29.73
C LYS A 77 8.88 -4.62 30.71
N GLU A 78 8.32 -3.49 30.29
CA GLU A 78 7.40 -2.69 31.10
C GLU A 78 6.10 -3.44 31.38
N LYS A 79 5.51 -4.09 30.40
CA LYS A 79 4.23 -4.82 30.52
C LYS A 79 4.35 -6.16 31.24
N TYR A 80 5.43 -6.90 30.97
CA TYR A 80 5.53 -8.31 31.36
C TYR A 80 6.72 -8.61 32.28
N GLY A 81 7.69 -7.70 32.40
CA GLY A 81 8.87 -7.89 33.26
C GLY A 81 9.86 -8.94 32.76
N VAL A 82 9.85 -9.28 31.47
CA VAL A 82 10.67 -10.34 30.87
C VAL A 82 11.45 -9.83 29.65
N PRO A 83 12.62 -10.43 29.31
CA PRO A 83 13.34 -10.13 28.06
C PRO A 83 12.72 -10.88 26.87
N VAL A 84 13.02 -10.42 25.65
CA VAL A 84 12.71 -11.11 24.41
C VAL A 84 13.96 -11.86 23.93
N LYS A 85 14.01 -13.16 24.15
CA LYS A 85 15.15 -14.02 23.75
C LYS A 85 14.85 -14.90 22.56
N LYS A 86 13.60 -15.36 22.46
CA LYS A 86 13.13 -16.29 21.44
C LYS A 86 11.84 -15.77 20.83
N LEU A 87 11.68 -16.04 19.56
CA LEU A 87 10.46 -15.76 18.80
C LEU A 87 10.08 -17.00 17.99
N ALA A 88 8.80 -17.17 17.71
CA ALA A 88 8.32 -18.26 16.87
C ALA A 88 8.66 -18.01 15.40
N ALA A 89 8.53 -16.76 14.94
CA ALA A 89 8.87 -16.32 13.60
C ALA A 89 9.07 -14.79 13.55
N ILE A 90 9.72 -14.32 12.48
CA ILE A 90 9.92 -12.90 12.18
C ILE A 90 9.50 -12.64 10.73
N GLY A 91 8.93 -11.45 10.47
CA GLY A 91 8.65 -10.94 9.15
C GLY A 91 9.04 -9.47 9.01
N PHE A 92 9.50 -9.09 7.83
CA PHE A 92 9.78 -7.69 7.46
C PHE A 92 8.88 -7.26 6.30
N SER A 93 8.34 -6.07 6.43
CA SER A 93 7.63 -5.36 5.37
C SER A 93 8.27 -4.00 5.16
N ALA A 94 8.16 -3.45 3.96
CA ALA A 94 8.56 -2.08 3.68
C ALA A 94 7.66 -1.43 2.64
N MET A 95 7.85 -0.12 2.43
CA MET A 95 7.29 0.57 1.28
C MET A 95 7.70 -0.14 -0.01
N MET A 96 6.72 -0.49 -0.83
CA MET A 96 6.94 -1.20 -2.08
C MET A 96 7.89 -0.47 -3.03
N HIS A 97 8.46 -1.23 -3.95
CA HIS A 97 9.29 -0.77 -5.04
C HIS A 97 10.67 -0.26 -4.60
N GLY A 98 11.37 0.34 -5.54
CA GLY A 98 12.68 0.90 -5.33
C GLY A 98 13.80 0.10 -6.01
N TYR A 99 15.02 0.64 -5.93
CA TYR A 99 16.16 0.11 -6.64
C TYR A 99 17.40 0.13 -5.76
N MET A 100 17.83 -1.05 -5.36
CA MET A 100 19.04 -1.29 -4.56
C MET A 100 19.92 -2.33 -5.26
N PRO A 101 20.85 -1.92 -6.15
CA PRO A 101 21.78 -2.83 -6.84
C PRO A 101 23.06 -3.01 -6.00
N PHE A 102 23.54 -4.25 -5.94
CA PHE A 102 24.71 -4.68 -5.18
C PHE A 102 25.76 -5.37 -6.06
N ASN A 103 27.04 -5.18 -5.71
CA ASN A 103 28.15 -5.90 -6.31
C ASN A 103 28.38 -7.28 -5.64
N ALA A 104 29.40 -8.00 -6.09
CA ALA A 104 29.76 -9.32 -5.57
C ALA A 104 30.18 -9.29 -4.08
N GLU A 105 30.72 -8.18 -3.60
CA GLU A 105 31.11 -7.95 -2.21
C GLU A 105 29.91 -7.62 -1.31
N GLY A 106 28.73 -7.41 -1.92
CA GLY A 106 27.50 -7.03 -1.22
C GLY A 106 27.44 -5.56 -0.82
N GLU A 107 28.17 -4.70 -1.54
CA GLU A 107 28.16 -3.26 -1.40
C GLU A 107 27.09 -2.63 -2.29
N LEU A 108 26.36 -1.65 -1.79
CA LEU A 108 25.35 -0.89 -2.55
C LEU A 108 26.06 -0.01 -3.58
N LEU A 109 25.78 -0.22 -4.86
CA LEU A 109 26.49 0.43 -5.97
C LEU A 109 26.09 1.88 -6.22
N VAL A 110 24.85 2.25 -5.91
CA VAL A 110 24.32 3.62 -5.99
C VAL A 110 23.38 3.85 -4.81
N PRO A 111 23.09 5.10 -4.41
CA PRO A 111 22.12 5.37 -3.36
C PRO A 111 20.78 4.69 -3.65
N PHE A 112 20.13 4.17 -2.61
CA PHE A 112 18.79 3.58 -2.72
C PHE A 112 17.83 4.57 -3.39
N ARG A 113 17.24 4.18 -4.51
CA ARG A 113 16.21 4.97 -5.22
C ARG A 113 14.85 4.50 -4.75
N THR A 114 14.17 5.30 -3.93
CA THR A 114 12.84 4.96 -3.39
C THR A 114 11.74 5.12 -4.44
N TRP A 115 10.53 4.66 -4.12
CA TRP A 115 9.33 4.79 -4.94
C TRP A 115 8.99 6.24 -5.35
N ARG A 116 9.51 7.25 -4.64
CA ARG A 116 9.29 8.68 -4.93
C ARG A 116 10.08 9.20 -6.14
N ASN A 117 11.03 8.42 -6.64
CA ASN A 117 11.85 8.83 -7.79
C ASN A 117 11.09 8.54 -9.09
N THR A 118 10.82 9.60 -9.86
CA THR A 118 10.08 9.57 -11.14
C THR A 118 10.97 9.88 -12.34
N MET A 119 12.25 9.47 -12.29
CA MET A 119 13.27 9.76 -13.31
C MET A 119 13.34 8.72 -14.43
N THR A 120 12.37 7.83 -14.54
CA THR A 120 12.41 6.62 -15.38
C THR A 120 11.30 6.59 -16.44
N GLU A 121 10.80 7.75 -16.84
CA GLU A 121 9.67 7.87 -17.79
C GLU A 121 9.93 7.11 -19.08
N LYS A 122 11.07 7.39 -19.74
CA LYS A 122 11.44 6.70 -20.98
C LYS A 122 11.54 5.18 -20.83
N ALA A 123 12.17 4.72 -19.76
CA ALA A 123 12.27 3.28 -19.49
C ALA A 123 10.89 2.65 -19.23
N SER A 124 10.04 3.34 -18.48
CA SER A 124 8.67 2.92 -18.20
C SER A 124 7.85 2.73 -19.49
N GLU A 125 7.89 3.71 -20.40
CA GLU A 125 7.19 3.66 -21.68
C GLU A 125 7.68 2.53 -22.56
N GLU A 126 9.00 2.44 -22.79
CA GLU A 126 9.60 1.41 -23.65
C GLU A 126 9.37 -0.01 -23.11
N LEU A 127 9.47 -0.22 -21.79
CA LEU A 127 9.20 -1.52 -21.17
C LEU A 127 7.72 -1.88 -21.17
N THR A 128 6.83 -0.91 -21.01
CA THR A 128 5.38 -1.12 -21.12
C THR A 128 5.01 -1.62 -22.51
N GLU A 129 5.58 -1.00 -23.56
CA GLU A 129 5.39 -1.45 -24.95
C GLU A 129 5.99 -2.83 -25.19
N LEU A 130 7.22 -3.07 -24.72
CA LEU A 130 7.93 -4.34 -24.90
C LEU A 130 7.19 -5.52 -24.25
N PHE A 131 6.75 -5.34 -23.01
CA PHE A 131 6.13 -6.42 -22.22
C PHE A 131 4.63 -6.56 -22.46
N GLN A 132 3.99 -5.56 -23.09
CA GLN A 132 2.52 -5.46 -23.16
C GLN A 132 1.90 -5.56 -21.75
N TYR A 133 2.57 -4.93 -20.79
CA TYR A 133 2.26 -4.90 -19.36
C TYR A 133 2.64 -3.52 -18.82
N HIS A 134 1.74 -2.86 -18.07
CA HIS A 134 2.03 -1.54 -17.53
C HIS A 134 3.20 -1.60 -16.54
N ILE A 135 4.26 -0.87 -16.82
CA ILE A 135 5.47 -0.76 -15.97
C ILE A 135 5.54 0.66 -15.40
N PRO A 136 5.11 0.89 -14.16
CA PRO A 136 5.20 2.21 -13.53
C PRO A 136 6.65 2.67 -13.35
N GLN A 137 6.86 3.99 -13.37
CA GLN A 137 8.20 4.59 -13.22
C GLN A 137 8.93 4.18 -11.94
N ARG A 138 8.21 3.89 -10.87
CA ARG A 138 8.77 3.52 -9.56
C ARG A 138 9.27 2.07 -9.45
N TRP A 139 8.99 1.22 -10.43
CA TRP A 139 9.40 -0.19 -10.41
C TRP A 139 10.91 -0.36 -10.57
N SER A 140 11.47 -1.39 -9.92
CA SER A 140 12.89 -1.69 -9.96
C SER A 140 13.43 -1.89 -11.37
N ILE A 141 12.67 -2.56 -12.24
CA ILE A 141 13.06 -2.81 -13.64
C ILE A 141 13.10 -1.50 -14.46
N ALA A 142 12.23 -0.55 -14.19
CA ALA A 142 12.25 0.77 -14.83
C ALA A 142 13.53 1.53 -14.44
N HIS A 143 13.94 1.47 -13.18
CA HIS A 143 15.20 2.07 -12.72
C HIS A 143 16.43 1.39 -13.32
N LEU A 144 16.44 0.06 -13.40
CA LEU A 144 17.54 -0.67 -14.04
C LEU A 144 17.66 -0.29 -15.52
N TYR A 145 16.55 -0.32 -16.27
CA TYR A 145 16.60 0.00 -17.69
C TYR A 145 16.91 1.48 -17.94
N GLN A 146 16.43 2.39 -17.11
CA GLN A 146 16.83 3.79 -17.21
C GLN A 146 18.33 4.00 -16.95
N ALA A 147 18.91 3.26 -15.99
CA ALA A 147 20.34 3.30 -15.74
C ALA A 147 21.14 2.76 -16.94
N MET A 148 20.62 1.74 -17.65
CA MET A 148 21.20 1.25 -18.91
C MET A 148 21.13 2.32 -20.01
N LEU A 149 19.99 2.97 -20.21
CA LEU A 149 19.80 4.05 -21.18
C LEU A 149 20.74 5.22 -20.91
N ASN A 150 20.96 5.54 -19.64
CA ASN A 150 21.88 6.59 -19.19
C ASN A 150 23.35 6.14 -19.20
N GLN A 151 23.65 4.89 -19.52
CA GLN A 151 24.99 4.31 -19.48
C GLN A 151 25.67 4.47 -18.11
N GLU A 152 24.91 4.32 -17.05
CA GLU A 152 25.42 4.42 -15.67
C GLU A 152 26.45 3.30 -15.43
N PRO A 153 27.67 3.61 -14.92
CA PRO A 153 28.77 2.66 -14.90
C PRO A 153 28.57 1.47 -13.98
N HIS A 154 27.70 1.61 -12.96
CA HIS A 154 27.45 0.54 -11.99
C HIS A 154 26.69 -0.67 -12.57
N VAL A 155 25.96 -0.50 -13.68
CA VAL A 155 25.06 -1.53 -14.21
C VAL A 155 25.80 -2.83 -14.54
N LYS A 156 27.02 -2.74 -15.07
CA LYS A 156 27.86 -3.91 -15.41
C LYS A 156 28.34 -4.71 -14.18
N ASP A 157 28.40 -4.05 -13.00
CA ASP A 157 28.93 -4.62 -11.76
C ASP A 157 27.82 -5.21 -10.86
N ILE A 158 26.56 -5.14 -11.30
CA ILE A 158 25.42 -5.70 -10.55
C ILE A 158 25.52 -7.23 -10.53
N THR A 159 25.45 -7.79 -9.34
CA THR A 159 25.32 -9.25 -9.12
C THR A 159 24.03 -9.60 -8.37
N PHE A 160 23.39 -8.61 -7.79
CA PHE A 160 22.12 -8.74 -7.12
C PHE A 160 21.42 -7.38 -7.05
N MET A 161 20.11 -7.34 -7.27
CA MET A 161 19.29 -6.15 -6.98
C MET A 161 18.03 -6.56 -6.23
N THR A 162 17.56 -5.69 -5.35
CA THR A 162 16.39 -5.95 -4.52
C THR A 162 15.73 -4.63 -4.09
N THR A 163 14.70 -4.76 -3.28
CA THR A 163 13.99 -3.67 -2.59
C THR A 163 14.42 -3.60 -1.12
N LEU A 164 13.87 -2.64 -0.36
CA LEU A 164 14.31 -2.36 1.00
C LEU A 164 14.13 -3.55 1.95
N GLU A 165 12.96 -4.18 1.96
CA GLU A 165 12.68 -5.35 2.80
C GLU A 165 13.51 -6.56 2.39
N GLY A 166 13.76 -6.74 1.10
CA GLY A 166 14.65 -7.79 0.59
C GLY A 166 16.11 -7.58 1.01
N TYR A 167 16.57 -6.32 1.04
CA TYR A 167 17.89 -5.97 1.57
C TYR A 167 18.01 -6.31 3.05
N VAL A 168 17.05 -5.88 3.86
CA VAL A 168 17.03 -6.15 5.31
C VAL A 168 17.00 -7.65 5.58
N HIS A 169 16.10 -8.36 4.89
CA HIS A 169 15.96 -9.80 5.00
C HIS A 169 17.27 -10.54 4.68
N TRP A 170 17.90 -10.20 3.56
CA TRP A 170 19.18 -10.78 3.15
C TRP A 170 20.28 -10.55 4.19
N LYS A 171 20.40 -9.34 4.75
CA LYS A 171 21.43 -9.06 5.78
C LYS A 171 21.19 -9.83 7.09
N LEU A 172 19.93 -10.17 7.42
CA LEU A 172 19.58 -10.90 8.64
C LEU A 172 19.66 -12.43 8.47
N THR A 173 19.30 -12.95 7.30
CA THR A 173 19.18 -14.40 7.05
C THR A 173 20.27 -14.96 6.14
N GLY A 174 20.87 -14.14 5.30
CA GLY A 174 21.77 -14.57 4.21
C GLY A 174 21.03 -14.97 2.93
N GLU A 175 19.69 -15.06 2.96
CA GLU A 175 18.88 -15.49 1.81
C GLU A 175 18.45 -14.31 0.93
N LYS A 176 18.66 -14.44 -0.40
CA LYS A 176 18.32 -13.44 -1.43
C LYS A 176 16.93 -13.73 -2.00
N VAL A 177 15.90 -13.49 -1.21
CA VAL A 177 14.51 -13.83 -1.55
C VAL A 177 13.59 -12.65 -1.29
N LEU A 178 12.42 -12.66 -1.95
CA LEU A 178 11.28 -11.76 -1.71
C LEU A 178 9.98 -12.58 -1.65
N GLY A 179 8.97 -12.06 -1.00
CA GLY A 179 7.60 -12.47 -1.22
C GLY A 179 7.15 -12.10 -2.65
N VAL A 180 6.28 -12.93 -3.21
CA VAL A 180 5.80 -12.73 -4.58
C VAL A 180 5.06 -11.40 -4.75
N GLY A 181 4.41 -10.91 -3.68
CA GLY A 181 3.73 -9.61 -3.67
C GLY A 181 4.70 -8.47 -3.95
N GLU A 182 5.81 -8.40 -3.23
CA GLU A 182 6.86 -7.41 -3.50
C GLU A 182 7.60 -7.67 -4.80
N GLY A 183 7.90 -8.93 -5.11
CA GLY A 183 8.51 -9.31 -6.39
C GLY A 183 7.72 -8.81 -7.59
N SER A 184 6.37 -8.74 -7.47
CA SER A 184 5.49 -8.19 -8.51
C SER A 184 5.64 -6.69 -8.72
N GLY A 185 6.18 -5.97 -7.77
CA GLY A 185 6.55 -4.55 -7.88
C GLY A 185 7.96 -4.30 -8.41
N MET A 186 8.75 -5.36 -8.57
CA MET A 186 10.06 -5.31 -9.23
C MET A 186 9.96 -5.63 -10.72
N PHE A 187 9.21 -6.67 -11.06
CA PHE A 187 9.10 -7.24 -12.40
C PHE A 187 7.77 -8.01 -12.56
N PRO A 188 7.18 -8.11 -13.77
CA PRO A 188 5.94 -8.83 -14.00
C PRO A 188 5.94 -10.27 -13.48
N ILE A 189 4.86 -10.66 -12.80
CA ILE A 189 4.61 -12.00 -12.28
C ILE A 189 3.56 -12.70 -13.14
N ASP A 190 3.85 -13.95 -13.49
CA ASP A 190 2.91 -14.86 -14.14
C ASP A 190 2.03 -15.54 -13.06
N MET A 191 0.71 -15.39 -13.16
CA MET A 191 -0.26 -15.93 -12.20
C MET A 191 -0.28 -17.47 -12.12
N GLU A 192 0.05 -18.15 -13.20
CA GLU A 192 -0.01 -19.63 -13.27
C GLU A 192 1.19 -20.25 -12.57
N ILE A 193 2.39 -19.74 -12.85
CA ILE A 193 3.62 -20.25 -12.23
C ILE A 193 3.93 -19.55 -10.91
N LYS A 194 3.26 -18.44 -10.60
CA LYS A 194 3.45 -17.60 -9.39
C LYS A 194 4.92 -17.19 -9.20
N GLY A 195 5.56 -16.83 -10.30
CA GLY A 195 6.95 -16.41 -10.40
C GLY A 195 7.11 -15.40 -11.52
N TYR A 196 8.33 -14.91 -11.72
CA TYR A 196 8.60 -13.93 -12.79
C TYR A 196 8.19 -14.45 -14.17
N ASP A 197 7.53 -13.59 -14.95
CA ASP A 197 7.07 -13.90 -16.30
C ASP A 197 8.26 -14.21 -17.22
N LYS A 198 8.32 -15.45 -17.70
CA LYS A 198 9.44 -15.95 -18.52
C LYS A 198 9.53 -15.29 -19.89
N LYS A 199 8.40 -14.84 -20.45
CA LYS A 199 8.39 -14.13 -21.74
C LYS A 199 8.97 -12.73 -21.57
N CYS A 200 8.58 -12.03 -20.50
CA CYS A 200 9.12 -10.72 -20.16
C CYS A 200 10.62 -10.80 -19.82
N LEU A 201 11.07 -11.85 -19.09
CA LEU A 201 12.49 -12.07 -18.82
C LEU A 201 13.29 -12.25 -20.11
N ALA A 202 12.83 -13.10 -21.01
CA ALA A 202 13.49 -13.33 -22.30
C ALA A 202 13.53 -12.05 -23.16
N ALA A 203 12.42 -11.30 -23.21
CA ALA A 203 12.35 -10.03 -23.95
C ALA A 203 13.33 -8.99 -23.39
N PHE A 204 13.45 -8.90 -22.06
CA PHE A 204 14.41 -7.99 -21.44
C PHE A 204 15.87 -8.42 -21.71
N ASP A 205 16.18 -9.71 -21.64
CA ASP A 205 17.52 -10.21 -21.94
C ASP A 205 17.91 -9.93 -23.40
N GLU A 206 16.97 -10.04 -24.35
CA GLU A 206 17.18 -9.62 -25.74
C GLU A 206 17.44 -8.12 -25.87
N LEU A 207 16.67 -7.29 -25.15
CA LEU A 207 16.86 -5.84 -25.10
C LEU A 207 18.23 -5.47 -24.51
N ALA A 208 18.69 -6.19 -23.49
CA ALA A 208 19.96 -5.95 -22.80
C ALA A 208 21.18 -6.49 -23.55
N ALA A 209 21.02 -7.47 -24.46
CA ALA A 209 22.12 -8.14 -25.15
C ALA A 209 23.14 -7.21 -25.84
N PRO A 210 22.73 -6.10 -26.52
CA PRO A 210 23.67 -5.16 -27.14
C PRO A 210 24.62 -4.47 -26.17
N TYR A 211 24.25 -4.36 -24.88
CA TYR A 211 25.09 -3.71 -23.86
C TYR A 211 26.23 -4.61 -23.36
N GLY A 212 26.14 -5.94 -23.58
CA GLY A 212 27.21 -6.88 -23.24
C GLY A 212 27.46 -7.05 -21.74
N PHE A 213 26.43 -6.94 -20.91
CA PHE A 213 26.54 -7.16 -19.46
C PHE A 213 26.86 -8.63 -19.14
N PRO A 214 27.60 -8.90 -18.04
CA PRO A 214 28.01 -10.25 -17.67
C PRO A 214 26.88 -11.09 -17.04
N TRP A 215 25.69 -10.52 -16.87
CA TRP A 215 24.55 -11.11 -16.18
C TRP A 215 23.32 -11.19 -17.10
N LYS A 216 22.41 -12.09 -16.77
CA LYS A 216 21.03 -12.10 -17.23
C LYS A 216 20.12 -11.62 -16.12
N LEU A 217 18.95 -11.07 -16.49
CA LEU A 217 18.06 -10.44 -15.51
C LEU A 217 17.68 -11.39 -14.37
N GLU A 218 17.30 -12.64 -14.67
CA GLU A 218 16.89 -13.61 -13.65
C GLU A 218 18.01 -13.93 -12.65
N GLU A 219 19.28 -13.80 -13.03
CA GLU A 219 20.44 -14.09 -12.18
C GLU A 219 20.66 -13.01 -11.10
N ILE A 220 20.22 -11.78 -11.37
CA ILE A 220 20.40 -10.64 -10.46
C ILE A 220 19.13 -10.30 -9.65
N LEU A 221 17.98 -10.89 -10.01
CA LEU A 221 16.72 -10.74 -9.27
C LEU A 221 16.69 -11.67 -8.04
N PRO A 222 16.00 -11.29 -6.94
CA PRO A 222 15.74 -12.18 -5.82
C PRO A 222 14.82 -13.33 -6.26
N LYS A 223 14.97 -14.50 -5.66
CA LYS A 223 13.99 -15.57 -5.81
C LYS A 223 12.70 -15.18 -5.12
N VAL A 224 11.55 -15.34 -5.78
CA VAL A 224 10.24 -15.07 -5.17
C VAL A 224 9.69 -16.32 -4.48
N LEU A 225 9.05 -16.11 -3.32
CA LEU A 225 8.43 -17.12 -2.49
C LEU A 225 6.98 -16.74 -2.19
N LEU A 226 6.14 -17.75 -1.96
CA LEU A 226 4.74 -17.55 -1.57
C LEU A 226 4.60 -17.47 -0.05
N ALA A 227 3.54 -16.81 0.40
CA ALA A 227 3.16 -16.81 1.80
C ALA A 227 3.07 -18.26 2.35
N GLY A 228 3.64 -18.47 3.52
CA GLY A 228 3.71 -19.78 4.16
C GLY A 228 4.90 -20.66 3.77
N GLU A 229 5.78 -20.19 2.87
CA GLU A 229 7.10 -20.77 2.65
C GLU A 229 8.12 -20.20 3.64
N GLU A 230 9.09 -21.01 4.09
CA GLU A 230 10.18 -20.54 4.95
C GLU A 230 11.23 -19.82 4.10
N ALA A 231 11.52 -18.57 4.44
CA ALA A 231 12.43 -17.72 3.70
C ALA A 231 13.84 -17.64 4.31
N GLY A 232 14.23 -18.65 5.07
CA GLY A 232 15.49 -18.71 5.81
C GLY A 232 15.32 -18.43 7.29
N ARG A 233 16.44 -18.37 8.01
CA ARG A 233 16.48 -18.25 9.47
C ARG A 233 17.43 -17.15 9.89
N LEU A 234 17.13 -16.52 11.02
CA LEU A 234 17.98 -15.52 11.64
C LEU A 234 19.36 -16.11 11.92
N THR A 235 20.40 -15.54 11.31
CA THR A 235 21.78 -15.94 11.55
C THR A 235 22.32 -15.34 12.87
N GLU A 236 23.42 -15.85 13.40
CA GLU A 236 24.07 -15.23 14.57
C GLU A 236 24.48 -13.79 14.31
N LYS A 237 24.97 -13.48 13.09
CA LYS A 237 25.29 -12.13 12.66
C LYS A 237 24.04 -11.26 12.56
N GLY A 238 22.96 -11.82 12.00
CA GLY A 238 21.69 -11.15 11.89
C GLY A 238 21.05 -10.85 13.26
N ALA A 239 21.13 -11.77 14.20
CA ALA A 239 20.65 -11.56 15.57
C ALA A 239 21.36 -10.39 16.26
N LYS A 240 22.67 -10.30 16.14
CA LYS A 240 23.48 -9.19 16.68
C LYS A 240 23.23 -7.87 15.94
N LEU A 241 22.89 -7.94 14.66
CA LEU A 241 22.57 -6.76 13.86
C LEU A 241 21.18 -6.20 14.22
N LEU A 242 20.19 -7.06 14.47
CA LEU A 242 18.84 -6.65 14.87
C LEU A 242 18.80 -6.21 16.34
N ASP A 243 19.34 -7.05 17.22
CA ASP A 243 19.38 -6.82 18.67
C ASP A 243 20.80 -6.46 19.14
N THR A 244 21.04 -5.17 19.32
CA THR A 244 22.34 -4.64 19.80
C THR A 244 22.66 -5.02 21.25
N THR A 245 21.67 -5.50 22.02
CA THR A 245 21.91 -6.01 23.39
C THR A 245 22.47 -7.44 23.38
N GLY A 246 22.25 -8.18 22.27
CA GLY A 246 22.72 -9.55 22.09
C GLY A 246 21.90 -10.59 22.87
N GLU A 247 20.70 -10.26 23.33
CA GLU A 247 19.83 -11.21 24.02
C GLU A 247 19.03 -12.11 23.06
N LEU A 248 18.77 -11.66 21.83
CA LEU A 248 17.99 -12.40 20.83
C LEU A 248 18.80 -13.59 20.28
N GLU A 249 18.25 -14.78 20.38
CA GLU A 249 18.85 -16.00 19.87
C GLU A 249 18.68 -16.16 18.36
N ALA A 250 19.69 -16.72 17.68
CA ALA A 250 19.61 -17.08 16.26
C ALA A 250 18.73 -18.29 15.98
N GLY A 251 18.48 -18.59 14.71
CA GLY A 251 17.73 -19.77 14.26
C GLY A 251 16.21 -19.56 14.13
N ILE A 252 15.72 -18.37 14.39
CA ILE A 252 14.29 -18.03 14.27
C ILE A 252 13.91 -18.02 12.77
N PRO A 253 12.83 -18.71 12.35
CA PRO A 253 12.40 -18.72 10.95
C PRO A 253 11.81 -17.38 10.53
N PHE A 254 11.99 -17.05 9.25
CA PHE A 254 11.44 -15.86 8.59
C PHE A 254 10.38 -16.26 7.57
N CYS A 255 9.28 -15.51 7.52
CA CYS A 255 8.40 -15.53 6.36
C CYS A 255 9.00 -14.71 5.21
N PRO A 256 8.55 -14.91 3.97
CA PRO A 256 8.97 -14.08 2.84
C PRO A 256 8.74 -12.58 3.15
N PRO A 257 9.74 -11.71 2.91
CA PRO A 257 9.57 -10.28 3.09
C PRO A 257 8.63 -9.72 2.02
N GLU A 258 7.69 -8.87 2.42
CA GLU A 258 6.61 -8.37 1.56
C GLU A 258 6.51 -6.85 1.57
N GLY A 259 5.96 -6.28 0.51
CA GLY A 259 5.64 -4.86 0.44
C GLY A 259 4.42 -4.48 1.26
N ASP A 260 4.30 -3.19 1.56
CA ASP A 260 3.21 -2.60 2.35
C ASP A 260 1.82 -2.81 1.72
N ALA A 261 1.72 -2.88 0.39
CA ALA A 261 0.47 -3.21 -0.29
C ALA A 261 -0.03 -4.62 0.05
N GLY A 262 0.84 -5.64 -0.05
CA GLY A 262 0.49 -7.03 0.27
C GLY A 262 0.14 -7.22 1.74
N THR A 263 0.94 -6.64 2.64
CA THR A 263 0.67 -6.72 4.10
C THR A 263 -0.57 -5.93 4.51
N GLY A 264 -0.86 -4.81 3.84
CA GLY A 264 -2.10 -4.06 4.00
C GLY A 264 -3.34 -4.87 3.60
N MET A 265 -3.25 -5.66 2.52
CA MET A 265 -4.32 -6.58 2.13
C MET A 265 -4.55 -7.71 3.15
N VAL A 266 -3.47 -8.23 3.73
CA VAL A 266 -3.56 -9.20 4.85
C VAL A 266 -4.22 -8.56 6.06
N ALA A 267 -3.80 -7.35 6.44
CA ALA A 267 -4.32 -6.62 7.59
C ALA A 267 -5.81 -6.25 7.46
N THR A 268 -6.33 -6.20 6.25
CA THR A 268 -7.75 -5.92 5.95
C THR A 268 -8.55 -7.15 5.51
N ASN A 269 -7.98 -8.35 5.54
CA ASN A 269 -8.62 -9.59 5.06
C ASN A 269 -9.16 -9.47 3.62
N SER A 270 -8.38 -8.88 2.72
CA SER A 270 -8.80 -8.59 1.34
C SER A 270 -7.93 -9.27 0.28
N ILE A 271 -7.42 -10.47 0.55
CA ILE A 271 -6.55 -11.25 -0.36
C ILE A 271 -7.31 -12.25 -1.23
N ALA A 272 -8.58 -12.53 -0.92
CA ALA A 272 -9.39 -13.47 -1.68
C ALA A 272 -9.79 -12.90 -3.04
N LYS A 273 -9.91 -13.75 -4.06
CA LYS A 273 -10.46 -13.34 -5.37
C LYS A 273 -11.84 -12.70 -5.20
N ARG A 274 -12.13 -11.70 -6.01
CA ARG A 274 -13.37 -10.91 -5.99
C ARG A 274 -13.56 -10.07 -4.72
N THR A 275 -12.49 -9.82 -4.00
CA THR A 275 -12.45 -8.85 -2.90
C THR A 275 -11.36 -7.83 -3.14
N GLY A 276 -11.33 -6.82 -2.31
CA GLY A 276 -10.28 -5.81 -2.34
C GLY A 276 -10.38 -4.86 -1.16
N ASN A 277 -9.52 -3.88 -1.13
CA ASN A 277 -9.59 -2.80 -0.16
C ASN A 277 -9.51 -1.42 -0.83
N VAL A 278 -9.98 -0.41 -0.12
CA VAL A 278 -9.81 1.00 -0.44
C VAL A 278 -9.24 1.70 0.77
N SER A 279 -8.06 2.30 0.59
CA SER A 279 -7.46 3.20 1.57
C SER A 279 -7.71 4.65 1.16
N ALA A 280 -8.47 5.40 1.97
CA ALA A 280 -8.85 6.79 1.67
C ALA A 280 -8.38 7.74 2.77
N GLY A 281 -7.30 8.45 2.47
CA GLY A 281 -6.69 9.49 3.29
C GLY A 281 -6.44 10.75 2.47
N THR A 282 -5.25 11.32 2.54
CA THR A 282 -4.81 12.43 1.68
C THR A 282 -4.90 12.06 0.20
N SER A 283 -4.43 10.86 -0.15
CA SER A 283 -4.64 10.16 -1.42
C SER A 283 -5.65 9.03 -1.23
N VAL A 284 -6.08 8.40 -2.32
CA VAL A 284 -6.91 7.20 -2.28
C VAL A 284 -6.38 6.16 -3.26
N PHE A 285 -6.39 4.90 -2.83
CA PHE A 285 -6.12 3.80 -3.73
C PHE A 285 -7.03 2.61 -3.44
N SER A 286 -7.29 1.82 -4.47
CA SER A 286 -7.96 0.53 -4.36
C SER A 286 -7.03 -0.59 -4.80
N MET A 287 -7.18 -1.74 -4.16
CA MET A 287 -6.51 -2.99 -4.48
C MET A 287 -7.60 -4.03 -4.73
N VAL A 288 -7.72 -4.56 -5.94
CA VAL A 288 -8.77 -5.51 -6.34
C VAL A 288 -8.14 -6.81 -6.79
N VAL A 289 -8.48 -7.92 -6.14
CA VAL A 289 -7.97 -9.25 -6.49
C VAL A 289 -8.73 -9.80 -7.68
N LEU A 290 -8.00 -9.98 -8.79
CA LEU A 290 -8.56 -10.41 -10.07
C LEU A 290 -8.68 -11.94 -10.17
N GLU A 291 -9.68 -12.41 -10.93
CA GLU A 291 -9.82 -13.82 -11.28
C GLU A 291 -9.01 -14.20 -12.53
N LYS A 292 -8.72 -13.21 -13.39
CA LYS A 292 -7.99 -13.36 -14.66
C LYS A 292 -7.23 -12.07 -15.00
N PRO A 293 -6.21 -12.13 -15.87
CA PRO A 293 -5.54 -10.94 -16.38
C PRO A 293 -6.51 -9.98 -17.08
N LEU A 294 -6.14 -8.69 -17.12
CA LEU A 294 -6.86 -7.68 -17.91
C LEU A 294 -6.68 -7.95 -19.41
N SER A 295 -7.66 -7.52 -20.22
CA SER A 295 -7.70 -7.78 -21.67
C SER A 295 -6.66 -6.97 -22.45
N LYS A 296 -6.22 -5.84 -21.90
CA LYS A 296 -5.23 -4.93 -22.51
C LYS A 296 -4.46 -4.17 -21.43
N VAL A 297 -3.46 -3.40 -21.84
CA VAL A 297 -2.71 -2.48 -20.97
C VAL A 297 -3.55 -1.24 -20.70
N TYR A 298 -3.63 -0.85 -19.43
CA TYR A 298 -4.23 0.38 -18.96
C TYR A 298 -3.18 1.18 -18.17
N PRO A 299 -2.80 2.38 -18.64
CA PRO A 299 -1.85 3.23 -17.90
C PRO A 299 -2.35 3.67 -16.52
N GLU A 300 -3.67 3.66 -16.33
CA GLU A 300 -4.34 4.04 -15.09
C GLU A 300 -4.30 2.94 -14.02
N ILE A 301 -3.90 1.72 -14.39
CA ILE A 301 -3.96 0.54 -13.50
C ILE A 301 -2.59 -0.09 -13.37
N ASP A 302 -2.11 -0.18 -12.15
CA ASP A 302 -0.92 -0.95 -11.82
C ASP A 302 -1.33 -2.40 -11.49
N LEU A 303 -0.52 -3.35 -11.93
CA LEU A 303 -0.74 -4.77 -11.66
C LEU A 303 0.35 -5.28 -10.73
N VAL A 304 -0.05 -5.74 -9.56
CA VAL A 304 0.81 -6.39 -8.56
C VAL A 304 0.17 -7.73 -8.15
N THR A 305 0.67 -8.39 -7.13
CA THR A 305 0.06 -9.64 -6.63
C THR A 305 -0.18 -9.60 -5.13
N THR A 306 -1.09 -10.47 -4.67
CA THR A 306 -1.19 -10.81 -3.25
C THR A 306 0.03 -11.60 -2.80
N PRO A 307 0.28 -11.75 -1.49
CA PRO A 307 1.32 -12.65 -0.98
C PRO A 307 1.17 -14.13 -1.39
N THR A 308 0.03 -14.52 -1.94
CA THR A 308 -0.24 -15.85 -2.50
C THR A 308 -0.12 -15.93 -4.02
N GLY A 309 0.28 -14.83 -4.68
CA GLY A 309 0.51 -14.76 -6.12
C GLY A 309 -0.76 -14.59 -6.97
N ASN A 310 -1.89 -14.18 -6.39
CA ASN A 310 -3.06 -13.79 -7.16
C ASN A 310 -2.89 -12.36 -7.67
N LEU A 311 -3.25 -12.12 -8.94
CA LEU A 311 -3.12 -10.81 -9.56
C LEU A 311 -4.04 -9.79 -8.90
N VAL A 312 -3.51 -8.59 -8.69
CA VAL A 312 -4.21 -7.45 -8.09
C VAL A 312 -4.12 -6.27 -9.02
N ALA A 313 -5.28 -5.68 -9.33
CA ALA A 313 -5.35 -4.39 -10.00
C ALA A 313 -5.37 -3.27 -8.94
N MET A 314 -4.42 -2.34 -9.03
CA MET A 314 -4.35 -1.16 -8.17
C MET A 314 -4.73 0.09 -8.96
N VAL A 315 -5.71 0.83 -8.46
CA VAL A 315 -6.03 2.19 -8.91
C VAL A 315 -5.54 3.14 -7.82
N HIS A 316 -4.59 3.99 -8.14
CA HIS A 316 -4.03 4.98 -7.22
C HIS A 316 -4.38 6.40 -7.69
N CYS A 317 -4.91 7.23 -6.80
CA CYS A 317 -5.25 8.62 -7.05
C CYS A 317 -4.53 9.52 -6.04
N ASN A 318 -3.93 10.59 -6.53
CA ASN A 318 -3.13 11.49 -5.69
C ASN A 318 -3.98 12.35 -4.75
N ASN A 319 -5.23 12.59 -5.11
CA ASN A 319 -6.10 13.55 -4.44
C ASN A 319 -7.34 12.85 -3.85
N CYS A 320 -7.57 13.03 -2.55
CA CYS A 320 -8.79 12.54 -1.88
C CYS A 320 -9.31 13.55 -0.85
N THR A 321 -8.88 13.49 0.42
CA THR A 321 -9.50 14.29 1.49
C THR A 321 -8.83 15.64 1.76
N SER A 322 -7.77 16.01 1.07
CA SER A 322 -7.04 17.27 1.35
C SER A 322 -7.93 18.50 1.19
N ASP A 323 -8.73 18.57 0.13
CA ASP A 323 -9.64 19.68 -0.11
C ASP A 323 -10.84 19.68 0.86
N LEU A 324 -11.36 18.50 1.22
CA LEU A 324 -12.35 18.36 2.29
C LEU A 324 -11.85 18.95 3.60
N ASN A 325 -10.61 18.72 3.96
CA ASN A 325 -10.01 19.29 5.17
C ASN A 325 -9.95 20.83 5.09
N ALA A 326 -9.63 21.39 3.93
CA ALA A 326 -9.63 22.84 3.72
C ALA A 326 -11.03 23.45 3.93
N TRP A 327 -12.07 22.82 3.35
CA TRP A 327 -13.45 23.27 3.54
C TRP A 327 -13.92 23.13 4.99
N VAL A 328 -13.62 22.02 5.67
CA VAL A 328 -13.96 21.84 7.09
C VAL A 328 -13.27 22.89 7.96
N ASN A 329 -12.00 23.22 7.67
CA ASN A 329 -11.29 24.30 8.36
C ASN A 329 -11.95 25.66 8.14
N LEU A 330 -12.45 25.95 6.93
CA LEU A 330 -13.20 27.18 6.66
C LEU A 330 -14.47 27.26 7.53
N PHE A 331 -15.22 26.15 7.66
CA PHE A 331 -16.38 26.10 8.55
C PHE A 331 -15.99 26.23 10.03
N LYS A 332 -14.82 25.71 10.44
CA LYS A 332 -14.26 25.94 11.78
C LYS A 332 -14.03 27.42 12.02
N GLU A 333 -13.31 28.11 11.12
CA GLU A 333 -13.02 29.54 11.22
C GLU A 333 -14.31 30.37 11.31
N PHE A 334 -15.32 30.05 10.48
CA PHE A 334 -16.62 30.69 10.53
C PHE A 334 -17.30 30.50 11.92
N SER A 335 -17.29 29.28 12.43
CA SER A 335 -17.89 28.95 13.72
C SER A 335 -17.18 29.67 14.87
N GLU A 336 -15.87 29.74 14.86
CA GLU A 336 -15.05 30.46 15.82
C GLU A 336 -15.32 31.98 15.75
N ALA A 337 -15.46 32.55 14.55
CA ALA A 337 -15.82 33.93 14.33
C ALA A 337 -17.22 34.27 14.89
N MET A 338 -18.13 33.29 14.94
CA MET A 338 -19.44 33.39 15.59
C MET A 338 -19.38 33.16 17.11
N GLY A 339 -18.20 32.98 17.70
CA GLY A 339 -17.98 32.79 19.14
C GLY A 339 -18.24 31.36 19.64
N MET A 340 -18.36 30.38 18.74
CA MET A 340 -18.54 28.97 19.12
C MET A 340 -17.21 28.28 19.39
N LYS A 341 -17.18 27.39 20.39
CA LYS A 341 -16.07 26.45 20.54
C LYS A 341 -16.29 25.27 19.59
N VAL A 342 -15.26 24.93 18.84
CA VAL A 342 -15.32 23.86 17.82
C VAL A 342 -14.54 22.63 18.28
N ASP A 343 -15.22 21.50 18.39
CA ASP A 343 -14.61 20.18 18.42
C ASP A 343 -14.52 19.66 16.97
N MET A 344 -13.30 19.36 16.51
CA MET A 344 -13.07 18.96 15.11
C MET A 344 -13.76 17.64 14.74
N ASN A 345 -13.81 16.66 15.64
CA ASN A 345 -14.48 15.38 15.36
C ASN A 345 -15.99 15.59 15.23
N GLN A 346 -16.57 16.43 16.08
CA GLN A 346 -17.98 16.80 16.00
C GLN A 346 -18.27 17.57 14.69
N LEU A 347 -17.39 18.49 14.30
CA LEU A 347 -17.56 19.28 13.07
C LEU A 347 -17.51 18.38 11.82
N PHE A 348 -16.47 17.54 11.69
CA PHE A 348 -16.39 16.57 10.62
C PHE A 348 -17.63 15.67 10.56
N GLY A 349 -18.00 15.08 11.69
CA GLY A 349 -19.18 14.22 11.77
C GLY A 349 -20.47 14.91 11.39
N THR A 350 -20.65 16.18 11.78
CA THR A 350 -21.84 16.98 11.45
C THR A 350 -21.90 17.27 9.96
N LEU A 351 -20.81 17.78 9.37
CA LEU A 351 -20.76 18.13 7.94
C LEU A 351 -20.89 16.88 7.04
N TYR A 352 -20.23 15.79 7.39
CA TYR A 352 -20.29 14.55 6.63
C TYR A 352 -21.70 13.92 6.67
N ARG A 353 -22.34 13.85 7.84
CA ARG A 353 -23.73 13.39 7.93
C ARG A 353 -24.69 14.32 7.19
N LYS A 354 -24.43 15.64 7.20
CA LYS A 354 -25.25 16.60 6.45
C LYS A 354 -25.21 16.33 4.93
N ALA A 355 -24.08 15.89 4.41
CA ALA A 355 -23.95 15.50 2.99
C ALA A 355 -24.92 14.37 2.60
N MET A 356 -25.27 13.47 3.53
CA MET A 356 -26.18 12.35 3.26
C MET A 356 -27.64 12.82 3.04
N GLU A 357 -28.00 14.04 3.43
CA GLU A 357 -29.30 14.65 3.16
C GLU A 357 -29.38 15.33 1.78
N GLY A 358 -28.27 15.43 1.05
CA GLY A 358 -28.20 16.08 -0.25
C GLY A 358 -28.94 15.29 -1.36
N ASP A 359 -29.19 15.99 -2.46
CA ASP A 359 -29.72 15.35 -3.67
C ASP A 359 -28.75 14.27 -4.15
N ALA A 360 -29.27 13.20 -4.78
CA ALA A 360 -28.46 12.04 -5.18
C ALA A 360 -27.27 12.41 -6.07
N ASP A 361 -27.47 13.35 -6.99
CA ASP A 361 -26.49 13.88 -7.94
C ASP A 361 -25.77 15.15 -7.45
N CYS A 362 -25.83 15.47 -6.16
CA CYS A 362 -25.31 16.71 -5.57
C CYS A 362 -26.02 17.99 -6.04
N GLY A 363 -27.26 17.90 -6.53
CA GLY A 363 -28.04 19.06 -6.96
C GLY A 363 -27.45 19.83 -8.14
N GLY A 364 -26.76 19.15 -9.04
CA GLY A 364 -26.13 19.75 -10.21
C GLY A 364 -24.82 20.53 -9.90
N LEU A 365 -24.26 20.38 -8.71
CA LEU A 365 -22.96 20.99 -8.35
C LEU A 365 -21.80 20.18 -8.94
N LEU A 366 -20.63 20.83 -9.08
CA LEU A 366 -19.37 20.24 -9.51
C LEU A 366 -18.22 20.75 -8.64
N ALA A 367 -17.29 19.90 -8.32
CA ALA A 367 -16.05 20.26 -7.63
C ALA A 367 -14.89 19.41 -8.13
N TYR A 368 -13.68 19.96 -8.03
CA TYR A 368 -12.41 19.25 -8.19
C TYR A 368 -11.54 19.49 -6.97
N ASN A 369 -10.92 18.43 -6.48
CA ASN A 369 -10.09 18.42 -5.28
C ASN A 369 -8.59 18.31 -5.60
N TYR A 370 -8.17 18.68 -6.81
CA TYR A 370 -6.83 18.48 -7.32
C TYR A 370 -5.83 19.49 -6.73
N PHE A 371 -5.21 19.15 -5.61
CA PHE A 371 -4.07 19.87 -5.04
C PHE A 371 -2.75 19.58 -5.78
N SER A 372 -2.69 18.41 -6.43
CA SER A 372 -1.56 17.97 -7.24
C SER A 372 -2.08 17.40 -8.56
N GLY A 373 -1.18 16.96 -9.42
CA GLY A 373 -1.54 16.24 -10.62
C GLY A 373 -2.36 14.98 -10.30
N GLU A 374 -3.19 14.56 -11.25
CA GLU A 374 -4.03 13.37 -11.16
C GLU A 374 -3.93 12.57 -12.47
N HIS A 375 -3.07 11.56 -12.47
CA HIS A 375 -2.75 10.80 -13.68
C HIS A 375 -3.95 10.00 -14.22
N ILE A 376 -4.87 9.57 -13.34
CA ILE A 376 -6.10 8.87 -13.74
C ILE A 376 -6.94 9.71 -14.72
N THR A 377 -6.87 11.03 -14.59
CA THR A 377 -7.60 11.99 -15.47
C THR A 377 -6.67 12.81 -16.37
N GLY A 378 -5.37 12.46 -16.40
CA GLY A 378 -4.39 13.05 -17.32
C GLY A 378 -3.94 14.47 -16.95
N PHE A 379 -3.76 14.75 -15.65
CA PHE A 379 -3.28 16.04 -15.15
C PHE A 379 -1.93 15.90 -14.45
N GLU A 380 -0.96 16.74 -14.81
CA GLU A 380 0.33 16.88 -14.13
C GLU A 380 0.27 17.85 -12.95
N GLU A 381 -0.62 18.84 -13.01
CA GLU A 381 -0.91 19.81 -11.95
C GLU A 381 -2.42 19.91 -11.73
N GLY A 382 -2.85 20.42 -10.59
CA GLY A 382 -4.27 20.63 -10.28
C GLY A 382 -4.58 22.01 -9.74
N ARG A 383 -5.86 22.37 -9.78
CA ARG A 383 -6.43 23.59 -9.17
C ARG A 383 -7.73 23.20 -8.46
N PRO A 384 -7.75 23.11 -7.13
CA PRO A 384 -9.00 22.86 -6.40
C PRO A 384 -10.04 23.91 -6.76
N MET A 385 -11.24 23.48 -7.16
CA MET A 385 -12.29 24.42 -7.56
C MET A 385 -13.69 23.91 -7.22
N PHE A 386 -14.61 24.84 -7.09
CA PHE A 386 -16.03 24.64 -6.94
C PHE A 386 -16.79 25.38 -8.04
N VAL A 387 -17.66 24.68 -8.75
CA VAL A 387 -18.41 25.22 -9.90
C VAL A 387 -19.89 24.96 -9.73
N ARG A 388 -20.71 25.93 -10.08
CA ARG A 388 -22.17 25.80 -10.12
C ARG A 388 -22.78 26.60 -11.28
N THR A 389 -23.93 26.17 -11.76
CA THR A 389 -24.74 26.90 -12.70
C THR A 389 -25.88 27.62 -11.96
N PRO A 390 -26.59 28.56 -12.60
CA PRO A 390 -27.74 29.21 -12.00
C PRO A 390 -28.84 28.24 -11.53
N GLU A 391 -28.96 27.08 -12.18
CA GLU A 391 -29.96 26.04 -11.93
C GLU A 391 -29.55 25.09 -10.80
N SER A 392 -28.26 25.11 -10.39
CA SER A 392 -27.76 24.21 -9.33
C SER A 392 -28.43 24.51 -7.99
N LYS A 393 -28.81 23.47 -7.26
CA LYS A 393 -29.36 23.55 -5.90
C LYS A 393 -28.24 23.73 -4.88
N PHE A 394 -27.86 24.97 -4.63
CA PHE A 394 -26.77 25.31 -3.71
C PHE A 394 -27.25 25.42 -2.27
N ASN A 395 -26.94 24.43 -1.46
CA ASN A 395 -27.15 24.38 -0.01
C ASN A 395 -26.03 23.57 0.65
N LEU A 396 -25.96 23.60 1.99
CA LEU A 396 -24.89 22.94 2.73
C LEU A 396 -24.83 21.42 2.48
N ALA A 397 -25.96 20.76 2.37
CA ALA A 397 -26.02 19.30 2.13
C ALA A 397 -25.41 18.94 0.77
N ASN A 398 -25.85 19.60 -0.29
CA ASN A 398 -25.32 19.39 -1.65
C ASN A 398 -23.87 19.84 -1.77
N PHE A 399 -23.48 20.94 -1.12
CA PHE A 399 -22.09 21.39 -1.09
C PHE A 399 -21.16 20.36 -0.45
N MET A 400 -21.53 19.83 0.71
CA MET A 400 -20.70 18.80 1.36
C MET A 400 -20.72 17.49 0.57
N ARG A 401 -21.86 17.11 -0.03
CA ARG A 401 -21.98 15.91 -0.82
C ARG A 401 -21.09 15.95 -2.06
N VAL A 402 -21.06 17.08 -2.80
CA VAL A 402 -20.21 17.19 -4.01
C VAL A 402 -18.72 17.12 -3.67
N ASN A 403 -18.31 17.69 -2.52
CA ASN A 403 -16.92 17.61 -2.08
C ASN A 403 -16.53 16.18 -1.62
N LEU A 404 -17.46 15.43 -1.05
CA LEU A 404 -17.26 14.00 -0.78
C LEU A 404 -17.25 13.17 -2.07
N PHE A 405 -18.12 13.46 -3.02
CA PHE A 405 -18.14 12.77 -4.32
C PHE A 405 -16.86 12.99 -5.11
N THR A 406 -16.39 14.22 -5.19
CA THR A 406 -15.13 14.52 -5.93
C THR A 406 -13.92 13.86 -5.28
N SER A 407 -13.92 13.65 -3.94
CA SER A 407 -12.85 12.93 -3.27
C SER A 407 -12.70 11.47 -3.75
N LEU A 408 -13.74 10.90 -4.35
CA LEU A 408 -13.78 9.56 -4.94
C LEU A 408 -13.88 9.57 -6.47
N GLY A 409 -13.97 10.75 -7.12
CA GLY A 409 -14.22 10.86 -8.56
C GLY A 409 -13.13 10.25 -9.43
N ALA A 410 -11.85 10.51 -9.12
CA ALA A 410 -10.73 9.89 -9.82
C ALA A 410 -10.69 8.37 -9.58
N LEU A 411 -10.89 7.93 -8.32
CA LEU A 411 -10.97 6.50 -7.99
C LEU A 411 -12.07 5.81 -8.78
N LYS A 412 -13.28 6.39 -8.83
CA LYS A 412 -14.38 5.82 -9.62
C LYS A 412 -14.04 5.72 -11.10
N THR A 413 -13.32 6.70 -11.65
CA THR A 413 -12.87 6.64 -13.06
C THR A 413 -12.00 5.41 -13.32
N GLY A 414 -11.03 5.13 -12.48
CA GLY A 414 -10.20 3.93 -12.57
C GLY A 414 -10.97 2.63 -12.27
N MET A 415 -11.85 2.65 -11.26
CA MET A 415 -12.68 1.49 -10.92
C MET A 415 -13.70 1.14 -12.03
N ASP A 416 -14.22 2.13 -12.74
CA ASP A 416 -15.12 1.89 -13.88
C ASP A 416 -14.41 1.13 -15.02
N ILE A 417 -13.10 1.32 -15.22
CA ILE A 417 -12.31 0.48 -16.14
C ILE A 417 -12.41 -0.98 -15.71
N LEU A 418 -12.17 -1.29 -14.45
CA LEU A 418 -12.22 -2.67 -13.94
C LEU A 418 -13.63 -3.25 -14.00
N LEU A 419 -14.61 -2.53 -13.47
CA LEU A 419 -15.96 -3.05 -13.26
C LEU A 419 -16.81 -3.04 -14.53
N LYS A 420 -16.71 -1.98 -15.36
CA LYS A 420 -17.58 -1.79 -16.55
C LYS A 420 -16.90 -2.24 -17.85
N GLU A 421 -15.60 -1.93 -18.06
CA GLU A 421 -14.91 -2.32 -19.31
C GLU A 421 -14.40 -3.76 -19.23
N GLU A 422 -13.67 -4.12 -18.17
CA GLU A 422 -13.10 -5.47 -17.97
C GLU A 422 -14.08 -6.48 -17.37
N GLY A 423 -15.20 -6.01 -16.83
CA GLY A 423 -16.24 -6.84 -16.24
C GLY A 423 -15.78 -7.62 -15.00
N VAL A 424 -14.82 -7.06 -14.26
CA VAL A 424 -14.34 -7.61 -12.99
C VAL A 424 -15.50 -7.71 -12.00
N LYS A 425 -15.60 -8.84 -11.32
CA LYS A 425 -16.62 -9.07 -10.29
C LYS A 425 -16.04 -8.81 -8.93
N LEU A 426 -16.76 -8.05 -8.11
CA LEU A 426 -16.46 -7.81 -6.72
C LEU A 426 -17.62 -8.28 -5.85
N ASP A 427 -17.33 -9.08 -4.83
CA ASP A 427 -18.31 -9.49 -3.83
C ASP A 427 -18.37 -8.48 -2.68
N LYS A 428 -17.22 -7.91 -2.31
CA LYS A 428 -17.11 -6.84 -1.31
C LYS A 428 -15.77 -6.11 -1.41
N ILE A 429 -15.75 -4.90 -0.86
CA ILE A 429 -14.54 -4.09 -0.63
C ILE A 429 -14.43 -3.74 0.85
N LEU A 430 -13.19 -3.70 1.36
CA LEU A 430 -12.91 -3.23 2.72
C LEU A 430 -12.34 -1.81 2.68
N GLY A 431 -13.06 -0.89 3.32
CA GLY A 431 -12.68 0.51 3.43
C GLY A 431 -11.86 0.78 4.70
N HIS A 432 -10.81 1.58 4.59
CA HIS A 432 -10.08 2.12 5.74
C HIS A 432 -9.49 3.51 5.45
N GLY A 433 -9.03 4.19 6.50
CA GLY A 433 -8.49 5.55 6.41
C GLY A 433 -9.45 6.63 6.87
N GLY A 434 -9.05 7.89 6.70
CA GLY A 434 -9.72 9.06 7.28
C GLY A 434 -11.18 9.24 6.84
N LEU A 435 -11.48 8.93 5.58
CA LEU A 435 -12.83 9.06 5.02
C LEU A 435 -13.86 8.17 5.74
N PHE A 436 -13.43 7.02 6.28
CA PHE A 436 -14.31 6.04 6.92
C PHE A 436 -14.48 6.27 8.44
N LYS A 437 -13.81 7.26 9.04
CA LYS A 437 -13.93 7.56 10.47
C LYS A 437 -15.33 8.01 10.88
N THR A 438 -16.06 8.71 10.01
CA THR A 438 -17.47 9.05 10.25
C THR A 438 -18.33 7.86 9.83
N LYS A 439 -18.82 7.13 10.84
CA LYS A 439 -19.62 5.91 10.66
C LYS A 439 -20.74 6.10 9.65
N GLY A 440 -20.83 5.19 8.68
CA GLY A 440 -21.86 5.12 7.67
C GLY A 440 -21.64 6.05 6.46
N VAL A 441 -20.90 7.15 6.59
CA VAL A 441 -20.78 8.12 5.48
C VAL A 441 -19.84 7.62 4.40
N GLY A 442 -18.55 7.42 4.70
CA GLY A 442 -17.57 6.95 3.71
C GLY A 442 -17.96 5.62 3.09
N GLN A 443 -18.53 4.71 3.88
CA GLN A 443 -19.00 3.41 3.41
C GLN A 443 -20.13 3.54 2.38
N ASN A 444 -21.19 4.31 2.69
CA ASN A 444 -22.32 4.50 1.78
C ASN A 444 -21.87 5.19 0.48
N LEU A 445 -21.01 6.20 0.59
CA LEU A 445 -20.50 6.91 -0.59
C LEU A 445 -19.66 6.01 -1.49
N LEU A 446 -18.76 5.22 -0.91
CA LEU A 446 -17.96 4.28 -1.69
C LEU A 446 -18.84 3.17 -2.29
N ALA A 447 -19.78 2.61 -1.53
CA ALA A 447 -20.72 1.61 -2.04
C ALA A 447 -21.52 2.14 -3.22
N GLY A 448 -22.03 3.38 -3.14
CA GLY A 448 -22.70 4.07 -4.25
C GLY A 448 -21.77 4.33 -5.44
N ALA A 449 -20.51 4.70 -5.20
CA ALA A 449 -19.55 4.97 -6.25
C ALA A 449 -19.21 3.73 -7.10
N ILE A 450 -19.09 2.57 -6.48
CA ILE A 450 -18.58 1.35 -7.14
C ILE A 450 -19.63 0.22 -7.25
N ASP A 451 -20.87 0.47 -6.85
CA ASP A 451 -21.99 -0.51 -6.85
C ASP A 451 -21.58 -1.87 -6.24
N THR A 452 -20.94 -1.82 -5.08
CA THR A 452 -20.37 -3.00 -4.41
C THR A 452 -20.52 -2.85 -2.89
N PRO A 453 -20.81 -3.95 -2.15
CA PRO A 453 -20.82 -3.92 -0.68
C PRO A 453 -19.50 -3.44 -0.10
N VAL A 454 -19.55 -2.55 0.88
CA VAL A 454 -18.37 -1.99 1.57
C VAL A 454 -18.43 -2.32 3.05
N SER A 455 -17.36 -2.95 3.55
CA SER A 455 -17.15 -3.25 4.97
C SER A 455 -16.05 -2.36 5.56
N VAL A 456 -16.15 -2.03 6.83
CA VAL A 456 -15.07 -1.38 7.59
C VAL A 456 -14.79 -2.23 8.83
N MET A 457 -13.51 -2.55 9.06
CA MET A 457 -13.07 -3.36 10.19
C MET A 457 -12.35 -2.48 11.22
N GLU A 458 -12.59 -2.72 12.52
CA GLU A 458 -11.93 -1.98 13.60
C GLU A 458 -10.41 -2.20 13.64
N THR A 459 -9.93 -3.38 13.23
CA THR A 459 -8.52 -3.77 13.22
C THR A 459 -7.69 -3.15 12.10
N ALA A 460 -8.29 -2.48 11.13
CA ALA A 460 -7.58 -1.84 10.01
C ALA A 460 -6.57 -0.74 10.43
N GLY A 461 -6.55 -0.36 11.70
CA GLY A 461 -5.61 0.63 12.27
C GLY A 461 -4.22 0.07 12.63
N GLU A 462 -4.00 -1.25 12.63
CA GLU A 462 -2.73 -1.86 13.05
C GLU A 462 -1.65 -1.84 11.96
N GLY A 463 -2.03 -1.72 10.69
CA GLY A 463 -1.15 -1.49 9.55
C GLY A 463 -0.33 -2.69 9.10
N GLY A 464 0.66 -2.41 8.24
CA GLY A 464 1.48 -3.44 7.59
C GLY A 464 2.41 -4.20 8.54
N ALA A 465 2.86 -3.58 9.65
CA ALA A 465 3.66 -4.28 10.66
C ALA A 465 2.90 -5.45 11.29
N TRP A 466 1.61 -5.27 11.56
CA TRP A 466 0.75 -6.36 11.99
C TRP A 466 0.47 -7.34 10.86
N GLY A 467 0.24 -6.87 9.64
CA GLY A 467 0.04 -7.72 8.47
C GLY A 467 1.20 -8.67 8.22
N ILE A 468 2.45 -8.19 8.31
CA ILE A 468 3.62 -9.07 8.17
C ILE A 468 3.82 -9.98 9.37
N ALA A 469 3.45 -9.56 10.60
CA ALA A 469 3.42 -10.45 11.75
C ALA A 469 2.41 -11.61 11.58
N VAL A 470 1.25 -11.33 10.97
CA VAL A 470 0.25 -12.35 10.61
C VAL A 470 0.80 -13.33 9.56
N LEU A 471 1.52 -12.84 8.53
CA LEU A 471 2.18 -13.72 7.55
C LEU A 471 3.26 -14.59 8.19
N ALA A 472 4.04 -14.04 9.11
CA ALA A 472 5.02 -14.80 9.88
C ALA A 472 4.36 -15.82 10.83
N SER A 473 3.22 -15.45 11.42
CA SER A 473 2.40 -16.37 12.23
C SER A 473 1.80 -17.48 11.36
N TYR A 474 1.31 -17.19 10.17
CA TYR A 474 0.84 -18.17 9.21
C TYR A 474 1.92 -19.21 8.87
N LEU A 475 3.17 -18.79 8.65
CA LEU A 475 4.29 -19.70 8.38
C LEU A 475 4.38 -20.83 9.43
N VAL A 476 4.25 -20.52 10.72
CA VAL A 476 4.52 -21.46 11.80
C VAL A 476 3.27 -22.08 12.45
N ASN A 477 2.08 -21.52 12.20
CA ASN A 477 0.83 -21.94 12.84
C ASN A 477 -0.23 -22.47 11.87
N LYS A 478 0.04 -22.47 10.56
CA LYS A 478 -0.89 -23.06 9.58
C LYS A 478 -0.96 -24.57 9.75
N GLU A 479 -2.12 -25.12 9.49
CA GLU A 479 -2.33 -26.55 9.36
C GLU A 479 -1.87 -27.05 7.99
N GLU A 480 -1.66 -28.35 7.86
CA GLU A 480 -1.30 -28.94 6.56
C GLU A 480 -2.43 -28.71 5.54
N GLY A 481 -2.10 -28.07 4.40
CA GLY A 481 -3.08 -27.75 3.37
C GLY A 481 -3.95 -26.51 3.65
N GLU A 482 -3.78 -25.84 4.78
CA GLU A 482 -4.53 -24.62 5.10
C GLU A 482 -4.05 -23.45 4.24
N SER A 483 -4.97 -22.84 3.46
CA SER A 483 -4.68 -21.65 2.69
C SER A 483 -4.52 -20.41 3.59
N LEU A 484 -3.84 -19.37 3.10
CA LEU A 484 -3.78 -18.09 3.82
C LEU A 484 -5.18 -17.50 4.01
N GLU A 485 -6.05 -17.62 3.01
CA GLU A 485 -7.45 -17.15 3.08
C GLU A 485 -8.21 -17.85 4.22
N ASP A 486 -8.11 -19.19 4.34
CA ASP A 486 -8.73 -19.95 5.42
C ASP A 486 -8.13 -19.57 6.79
N TYR A 487 -6.81 -19.42 6.86
CA TYR A 487 -6.14 -19.00 8.09
C TYR A 487 -6.63 -17.62 8.55
N LEU A 488 -6.73 -16.66 7.64
CA LEU A 488 -7.26 -15.33 7.94
C LEU A 488 -8.71 -15.39 8.41
N ASN A 489 -9.57 -16.03 7.64
CA ASN A 489 -11.01 -16.11 7.95
C ASN A 489 -11.31 -16.85 9.25
N ASN A 490 -10.64 -17.99 9.51
CA ASN A 490 -11.00 -18.89 10.59
C ASN A 490 -10.21 -18.64 11.88
N LYS A 491 -9.00 -18.05 11.80
CA LYS A 491 -8.11 -17.89 12.98
C LYS A 491 -7.81 -16.43 13.31
N VAL A 492 -7.59 -15.58 12.30
CA VAL A 492 -7.22 -14.17 12.53
C VAL A 492 -8.45 -13.30 12.73
N PHE A 493 -9.41 -13.38 11.81
CA PHE A 493 -10.61 -12.55 11.77
C PHE A 493 -11.89 -13.30 12.22
N ALA A 494 -11.76 -14.48 12.77
CA ALA A 494 -12.89 -15.26 13.28
C ALA A 494 -13.74 -14.47 14.29
N GLY A 495 -15.03 -14.31 14.01
CA GLY A 495 -15.95 -13.54 14.85
C GLY A 495 -15.80 -12.01 14.77
N GLN A 496 -14.98 -11.51 13.85
CA GLN A 496 -14.84 -10.08 13.55
C GLN A 496 -15.57 -9.78 12.24
N GLU A 497 -16.89 -9.76 12.29
CA GLU A 497 -17.69 -9.27 11.17
C GLU A 497 -17.65 -7.73 11.21
N GLY A 498 -17.01 -7.13 10.20
CA GLY A 498 -17.07 -5.69 10.00
C GLY A 498 -18.52 -5.26 9.68
N GLU A 499 -18.86 -4.01 9.98
CA GLU A 499 -20.13 -3.45 9.56
C GLU A 499 -20.15 -3.29 8.03
N GLU A 500 -21.01 -4.06 7.36
CA GLU A 500 -21.16 -4.04 5.90
C GLU A 500 -22.36 -3.17 5.50
N VAL A 501 -22.14 -2.34 4.48
CA VAL A 501 -23.16 -1.50 3.86
C VAL A 501 -23.36 -1.95 2.41
N GLN A 502 -24.60 -2.21 2.04
CA GLN A 502 -24.99 -2.50 0.66
C GLN A 502 -25.11 -1.20 -0.16
N PRO A 503 -24.82 -1.22 -1.46
CA PRO A 503 -25.04 -0.07 -2.33
C PRO A 503 -26.55 0.28 -2.37
N ASP A 504 -26.85 1.57 -2.28
CA ASP A 504 -28.19 2.11 -2.47
C ASP A 504 -28.36 2.55 -3.93
N GLU A 505 -29.42 2.08 -4.60
CA GLU A 505 -29.66 2.35 -6.03
C GLU A 505 -29.73 3.85 -6.34
N ARG A 506 -30.30 4.65 -5.45
CA ARG A 506 -30.36 6.11 -5.58
C ARG A 506 -28.97 6.73 -5.58
N ASP A 507 -28.08 6.23 -4.72
CA ASP A 507 -26.72 6.75 -4.60
C ASP A 507 -25.85 6.29 -5.78
N VAL A 508 -26.03 5.07 -6.27
CA VAL A 508 -25.36 4.56 -7.48
C VAL A 508 -25.73 5.41 -8.70
N GLN A 509 -27.01 5.63 -8.95
CA GLN A 509 -27.48 6.46 -10.06
C GLN A 509 -27.01 7.92 -9.91
N GLY A 510 -27.12 8.49 -8.71
CA GLY A 510 -26.69 9.86 -8.45
C GLY A 510 -25.19 10.05 -8.63
N PHE A 511 -24.38 9.05 -8.26
CA PHE A 511 -22.95 9.10 -8.50
C PHE A 511 -22.61 9.00 -10.00
N ASP A 512 -23.27 8.14 -10.74
CA ASP A 512 -23.10 8.04 -12.19
C ASP A 512 -23.49 9.34 -12.91
N GLU A 513 -24.60 10.01 -12.52
CA GLU A 513 -25.00 11.33 -13.03
C GLU A 513 -23.96 12.41 -12.69
N PHE A 514 -23.43 12.42 -11.47
CA PHE A 514 -22.33 13.31 -11.09
C PHE A 514 -21.09 13.06 -11.95
N MET A 515 -20.73 11.82 -12.24
CA MET A 515 -19.54 11.48 -13.04
C MET A 515 -19.64 11.95 -14.49
N VAL A 516 -20.83 12.08 -15.06
CA VAL A 516 -21.01 12.73 -16.37
C VAL A 516 -20.54 14.17 -16.31
N ARG A 517 -21.02 14.95 -15.34
CA ARG A 517 -20.58 16.34 -15.14
C ARG A 517 -19.11 16.44 -14.79
N TYR A 518 -18.62 15.52 -13.97
CA TYR A 518 -17.22 15.47 -13.58
C TYR A 518 -16.28 15.29 -14.78
N LYS A 519 -16.61 14.37 -15.69
CA LYS A 519 -15.83 14.11 -16.90
C LYS A 519 -15.92 15.29 -17.90
N ASP A 520 -17.11 15.81 -18.12
CA ASP A 520 -17.33 16.97 -19.01
C ASP A 520 -16.61 18.23 -18.50
N GLY A 521 -16.61 18.42 -17.19
CA GLY A 521 -15.99 19.58 -16.55
C GLY A 521 -14.46 19.52 -16.44
N LEU A 522 -13.79 18.41 -16.75
CA LEU A 522 -12.31 18.33 -16.78
C LEU A 522 -11.70 19.37 -17.73
N ALA A 523 -12.43 19.83 -18.76
CA ALA A 523 -12.01 20.94 -19.61
C ALA A 523 -11.86 22.26 -18.84
N ILE A 524 -12.67 22.49 -17.80
CA ILE A 524 -12.58 23.69 -16.94
C ILE A 524 -11.32 23.58 -16.07
N GLU A 525 -11.06 22.42 -15.49
CA GLU A 525 -9.85 22.15 -14.70
C GLU A 525 -8.60 22.34 -15.55
N ARG A 526 -8.59 21.86 -16.80
CA ARG A 526 -7.48 22.06 -17.74
C ARG A 526 -7.24 23.54 -18.04
N ALA A 527 -8.29 24.31 -18.30
CA ALA A 527 -8.18 25.76 -18.50
C ALA A 527 -7.66 26.46 -17.23
N ALA A 528 -8.08 26.01 -16.04
CA ALA A 528 -7.58 26.58 -14.78
C ALA A 528 -6.08 26.32 -14.60
N VAL A 529 -5.59 25.10 -14.87
CA VAL A 529 -4.16 24.76 -14.83
C VAL A 529 -3.36 25.60 -15.83
N GLU A 530 -3.89 25.82 -17.03
CA GLU A 530 -3.22 26.63 -18.06
C GLU A 530 -3.12 28.13 -17.71
N HIS A 531 -4.13 28.68 -17.06
CA HIS A 531 -4.27 30.13 -16.87
C HIS A 531 -4.07 30.64 -15.44
N LEU A 532 -4.25 29.82 -14.41
CA LEU A 532 -4.02 30.16 -13.00
C LEU A 532 -2.67 29.62 -12.54
N LYS A 533 -1.61 30.37 -12.79
CA LYS A 533 -0.24 30.00 -12.41
C LYS A 533 0.18 30.62 -11.09
#